data_31cf1610c0c9e70baac151a38e0e3ff8
#
_entry.id   31cf1610c0c9e70baac151a38e0e3ff8
#
_cell.length_a   1.000
_cell.length_b   1.000
_cell.length_c   1.000
_cell.angle_alpha   90.00
_cell.angle_beta   90.00
_cell.angle_gamma   90.00
#
_symmetry.space_group_name_H-M   'P 1'
#
loop_
_entity.id
_entity.type
_entity.pdbx_description
1 polymer ?
#
loop_
_entity_poly.entity_id
_entity_poly.type
_entity_poly.pdbx_seq_one_letter_code
_entity_poly.pdbx_strand_id
1 'polypeptide(L)'
;MSIEDPFSSISTFQTADGSLGEFYDLNALEKLGLCNLDELPFTIRCLLEAALRKCDGFLVTEEDVRNIAAWTPSMNPCEIPFSPSRVILQDFTGVPAVVDIAALRDAMVNLGGDPEKVNPQVPVDLVVDHSVQVDFSGLFPDARERNLEMEYHRNMERYKFLKWGQQSLDSFRAVPPGRGIVHQINLEWIASVARMEGEKWIPDT
;
A
#
# COMPACT_ATOMS: atom_id res chain seq x y z
N MET A 1 8.59 18.79 -7.08
CA MET A 1 8.44 18.92 -8.55
C MET A 1 7.06 18.43 -8.87
N SER A 2 6.25 19.19 -9.62
CA SER A 2 4.99 18.68 -10.16
C SER A 2 5.36 17.56 -11.14
N ILE A 3 4.81 16.38 -10.93
CA ILE A 3 4.94 15.28 -11.90
C ILE A 3 4.28 15.81 -13.17
N GLU A 4 5.07 15.95 -14.25
CA GLU A 4 4.50 16.24 -15.57
C GLU A 4 3.64 15.03 -15.95
N ASP A 5 2.44 15.28 -16.51
CA ASP A 5 1.58 14.26 -17.08
C ASP A 5 1.85 14.18 -18.60
N PRO A 6 2.84 13.38 -19.03
CA PRO A 6 3.30 13.37 -20.42
C PRO A 6 2.24 12.82 -21.37
N PHE A 7 1.23 12.12 -20.86
CA PHE A 7 0.14 11.55 -21.66
C PHE A 7 -1.16 12.36 -21.59
N SER A 8 -1.19 13.47 -20.85
CA SER A 8 -2.39 14.26 -20.60
C SER A 8 -3.55 13.39 -20.11
N SER A 9 -3.25 12.51 -19.17
CA SER A 9 -4.15 11.47 -18.69
C SER A 9 -5.01 11.88 -17.50
N ILE A 10 -4.73 13.02 -16.87
CA ILE A 10 -5.53 13.49 -15.74
C ILE A 10 -6.91 13.91 -16.22
N SER A 11 -7.94 13.28 -15.65
CA SER A 11 -9.34 13.52 -15.92
C SER A 11 -10.10 13.73 -14.61
N THR A 12 -11.31 14.30 -14.71
CA THR A 12 -12.18 14.57 -13.55
C THR A 12 -13.44 13.73 -13.61
N PHE A 13 -13.98 13.42 -12.44
CA PHE A 13 -15.30 12.82 -12.27
C PHE A 13 -16.05 13.48 -11.12
N GLN A 14 -17.36 13.34 -11.09
CA GLN A 14 -18.17 13.83 -9.99
C GLN A 14 -18.32 12.74 -8.91
N THR A 15 -17.95 13.08 -7.69
CA THR A 15 -18.13 12.21 -6.52
C THR A 15 -19.58 12.20 -6.05
N ALA A 16 -19.95 11.28 -5.18
CA ALA A 16 -21.32 11.14 -4.70
C ALA A 16 -21.83 12.36 -3.91
N ASP A 17 -20.94 13.13 -3.31
CA ASP A 17 -21.25 14.39 -2.59
C ASP A 17 -21.28 15.62 -3.51
N GLY A 18 -21.05 15.43 -4.81
CA GLY A 18 -21.08 16.48 -5.83
C GLY A 18 -19.76 17.23 -6.02
N SER A 19 -18.71 16.89 -5.29
CA SER A 19 -17.37 17.45 -5.51
C SER A 19 -16.73 16.87 -6.78
N LEU A 20 -15.66 17.50 -7.28
CA LEU A 20 -14.86 16.98 -8.38
C LEU A 20 -13.68 16.20 -7.82
N GLY A 21 -13.50 14.97 -8.30
CA GLY A 21 -12.31 14.17 -8.08
C GLY A 21 -11.46 14.10 -9.33
N GLU A 22 -10.14 14.04 -9.19
CA GLU A 22 -9.20 13.78 -10.28
C GLU A 22 -8.72 12.34 -10.25
N PHE A 23 -8.39 11.79 -11.41
CA PHE A 23 -7.83 10.44 -11.56
C PHE A 23 -7.00 10.33 -12.85
N TYR A 24 -6.22 9.27 -12.99
CA TYR A 24 -5.48 8.97 -14.22
C TYR A 24 -6.35 8.11 -15.15
N ASP A 25 -6.76 8.70 -16.26
CA ASP A 25 -7.68 8.09 -17.24
C ASP A 25 -6.90 7.32 -18.30
N LEU A 26 -6.98 5.98 -18.27
CA LEU A 26 -6.34 5.12 -19.26
C LEU A 26 -6.87 5.34 -20.68
N ASN A 27 -8.10 5.89 -20.85
CA ASN A 27 -8.62 6.25 -22.16
C ASN A 27 -7.76 7.29 -22.89
N ALA A 28 -6.94 8.06 -22.19
CA ALA A 28 -5.99 8.97 -22.79
C ALA A 28 -4.97 8.20 -23.65
N LEU A 29 -4.50 7.04 -23.18
CA LEU A 29 -3.55 6.19 -23.91
C LEU A 29 -4.19 5.55 -25.15
N GLU A 30 -5.45 5.16 -25.05
CA GLU A 30 -6.21 4.66 -26.20
C GLU A 30 -6.42 5.74 -27.27
N LYS A 31 -6.76 6.97 -26.88
CA LYS A 31 -6.86 8.12 -27.79
C LYS A 31 -5.54 8.44 -28.51
N LEU A 32 -4.41 8.15 -27.86
CA LEU A 32 -3.07 8.26 -28.43
C LEU A 32 -2.69 7.06 -29.31
N GLY A 33 -3.55 6.04 -29.43
CA GLY A 33 -3.32 4.83 -30.21
C GLY A 33 -2.28 3.89 -29.62
N LEU A 34 -2.02 3.96 -28.32
CA LEU A 34 -1.02 3.16 -27.63
C LEU A 34 -1.54 1.78 -27.20
N CYS A 35 -2.84 1.64 -27.00
CA CYS A 35 -3.50 0.39 -26.62
C CYS A 35 -4.96 0.36 -27.08
N ASN A 36 -5.55 -0.84 -27.03
CA ASN A 36 -6.99 -1.05 -27.02
C ASN A 36 -7.36 -1.57 -25.63
N LEU A 37 -8.04 -0.75 -24.83
CA LEU A 37 -8.37 -1.11 -23.44
C LEU A 37 -9.25 -2.36 -23.36
N ASP A 38 -10.13 -2.61 -24.30
CA ASP A 38 -10.99 -3.78 -24.30
C ASP A 38 -10.22 -5.10 -24.47
N GLU A 39 -9.04 -5.05 -25.08
CA GLU A 39 -8.15 -6.20 -25.25
C GLU A 39 -7.20 -6.42 -24.07
N LEU A 40 -7.00 -5.40 -23.22
CA LEU A 40 -6.13 -5.51 -22.04
C LEU A 40 -6.86 -6.17 -20.86
N PRO A 41 -6.28 -7.25 -20.28
CA PRO A 41 -6.78 -7.81 -19.01
C PRO A 41 -6.81 -6.75 -17.90
N PHE A 42 -7.75 -6.86 -16.96
CA PHE A 42 -7.85 -5.93 -15.83
C PHE A 42 -6.57 -5.83 -15.01
N THR A 43 -5.85 -6.93 -14.82
CA THR A 43 -4.53 -6.94 -14.14
C THR A 43 -3.50 -6.07 -14.86
N ILE A 44 -3.47 -6.13 -16.20
CA ILE A 44 -2.59 -5.28 -17.00
C ILE A 44 -3.02 -3.82 -16.93
N ARG A 45 -4.32 -3.54 -16.93
CA ARG A 45 -4.82 -2.15 -16.74
C ARG A 45 -4.43 -1.59 -15.37
N CYS A 46 -4.42 -2.40 -14.31
CA CYS A 46 -3.94 -1.97 -12.98
C CYS A 46 -2.44 -1.66 -12.99
N LEU A 47 -1.61 -2.48 -13.65
CA LEU A 47 -0.19 -2.22 -13.81
C LEU A 47 0.07 -0.97 -14.66
N LEU A 48 -0.70 -0.79 -15.73
CA LEU A 48 -0.63 0.36 -16.61
C LEU A 48 -0.99 1.67 -15.88
N GLU A 49 -2.05 1.65 -15.07
CA GLU A 49 -2.43 2.81 -14.22
C GLU A 49 -1.30 3.15 -13.25
N ALA A 50 -0.73 2.16 -12.58
CA ALA A 50 0.35 2.39 -11.62
C ALA A 50 1.59 3.01 -12.28
N ALA A 51 1.97 2.54 -13.48
CA ALA A 51 3.06 3.12 -14.24
C ALA A 51 2.73 4.53 -14.74
N LEU A 52 1.53 4.74 -15.28
CA LEU A 52 1.07 6.04 -15.76
C LEU A 52 1.10 7.09 -14.65
N ARG A 53 0.56 6.76 -13.49
CA ARG A 53 0.51 7.62 -12.29
C ARG A 53 1.88 8.00 -11.75
N LYS A 54 2.87 7.11 -11.88
CA LYS A 54 4.24 7.29 -11.36
C LYS A 54 5.25 7.65 -12.44
N CYS A 55 4.79 7.97 -13.67
CA CYS A 55 5.66 8.36 -14.78
C CYS A 55 6.33 9.70 -14.49
N ASP A 56 7.57 9.64 -13.99
CA ASP A 56 8.40 10.78 -13.60
C ASP A 56 9.59 11.00 -14.53
N GLY A 57 9.75 10.14 -15.55
CA GLY A 57 10.85 10.15 -16.49
C GLY A 57 12.18 9.63 -15.92
N PHE A 58 12.19 9.14 -14.67
CA PHE A 58 13.39 8.62 -13.99
C PHE A 58 13.20 7.20 -13.45
N LEU A 59 12.28 7.00 -12.49
CA LEU A 59 11.94 5.66 -11.96
C LEU A 59 10.95 4.95 -12.87
N VAL A 60 10.02 5.68 -13.44
CA VAL A 60 9.06 5.20 -14.42
C VAL A 60 9.10 6.11 -15.63
N THR A 61 9.50 5.55 -16.75
CA THR A 61 9.67 6.28 -18.02
C THR A 61 8.41 6.21 -18.88
N GLU A 62 8.30 7.09 -19.86
CA GLU A 62 7.23 6.97 -20.88
C GLU A 62 7.34 5.66 -21.67
N GLU A 63 8.55 5.14 -21.85
CA GLU A 63 8.77 3.86 -22.53
C GLU A 63 8.18 2.70 -21.73
N ASP A 64 8.30 2.70 -20.40
CA ASP A 64 7.68 1.70 -19.54
C ASP A 64 6.15 1.71 -19.70
N VAL A 65 5.54 2.89 -19.69
CA VAL A 65 4.10 3.03 -19.92
C VAL A 65 3.69 2.49 -21.29
N ARG A 66 4.44 2.83 -22.34
CA ARG A 66 4.18 2.35 -23.72
C ARG A 66 4.34 0.83 -23.83
N ASN A 67 5.35 0.25 -23.18
CA ASN A 67 5.59 -1.19 -23.17
C ASN A 67 4.45 -1.94 -22.48
N ILE A 68 3.92 -1.44 -21.35
CA ILE A 68 2.78 -2.05 -20.68
C ILE A 68 1.50 -1.88 -21.52
N ALA A 69 1.30 -0.70 -22.11
CA ALA A 69 0.16 -0.43 -22.99
C ALA A 69 0.11 -1.36 -24.23
N ALA A 70 1.28 -1.69 -24.78
CA ALA A 70 1.42 -2.58 -25.93
C ALA A 70 1.37 -4.09 -25.55
N TRP A 71 0.97 -4.43 -24.34
CA TRP A 71 0.95 -5.82 -23.88
C TRP A 71 0.09 -6.72 -24.76
N THR A 72 0.61 -7.92 -25.07
CA THR A 72 -0.11 -9.01 -25.74
C THR A 72 0.27 -10.35 -25.09
N PRO A 73 -0.60 -11.39 -25.17
CA PRO A 73 -0.30 -12.70 -24.59
C PRO A 73 0.97 -13.37 -25.17
N SER A 74 1.41 -12.98 -26.35
CA SER A 74 2.55 -13.54 -27.07
C SER A 74 3.82 -12.70 -26.98
N MET A 75 3.79 -11.55 -26.26
CA MET A 75 4.98 -10.72 -26.13
C MET A 75 6.07 -11.42 -25.31
N ASN A 76 7.32 -11.09 -25.58
CA ASN A 76 8.42 -11.54 -24.73
C ASN A 76 8.30 -10.88 -23.34
N PRO A 77 8.62 -11.63 -22.26
CA PRO A 77 8.67 -11.06 -20.92
C PRO A 77 9.63 -9.87 -20.85
N CYS A 78 9.19 -8.79 -20.20
CA CYS A 78 10.02 -7.64 -19.90
C CYS A 78 9.83 -7.24 -18.42
N GLU A 79 10.85 -6.61 -17.87
CA GLU A 79 10.73 -5.98 -16.54
C GLU A 79 9.91 -4.70 -16.67
N ILE A 80 9.07 -4.45 -15.68
CA ILE A 80 8.26 -3.25 -15.57
C ILE A 80 8.40 -2.65 -14.16
N PRO A 81 8.43 -1.33 -14.02
CA PRO A 81 8.37 -0.70 -12.72
C PRO A 81 6.97 -0.89 -12.12
N PHE A 82 6.90 -1.21 -10.83
CA PHE A 82 5.63 -1.35 -10.12
C PHE A 82 5.66 -0.62 -8.79
N SER A 83 4.68 0.23 -8.55
CA SER A 83 4.45 0.91 -7.27
C SER A 83 3.00 0.68 -6.84
N PRO A 84 2.77 -0.17 -5.82
CA PRO A 84 1.43 -0.38 -5.28
C PRO A 84 0.91 0.89 -4.61
N SER A 85 -0.40 1.00 -4.44
CA SER A 85 -0.99 2.11 -3.69
C SER A 85 -0.83 1.95 -2.18
N ARG A 86 -0.60 0.72 -1.70
CA ARG A 86 -0.29 0.38 -0.30
C ARG A 86 0.36 -0.99 -0.20
N VAL A 87 0.96 -1.28 0.97
CA VAL A 87 1.56 -2.58 1.30
C VAL A 87 0.87 -3.15 2.52
N ILE A 88 0.57 -4.44 2.51
CA ILE A 88 0.05 -5.18 3.66
C ILE A 88 1.12 -6.14 4.15
N LEU A 89 1.42 -6.07 5.44
CA LEU A 89 2.41 -6.90 6.10
C LEU A 89 1.77 -7.75 7.20
N GLN A 90 2.27 -8.96 7.37
CA GLN A 90 2.08 -9.73 8.60
C GLN A 90 3.08 -9.26 9.66
N ASP A 91 2.81 -9.52 10.94
CA ASP A 91 3.72 -9.12 12.02
C ASP A 91 5.07 -9.87 11.98
N PHE A 92 5.12 -11.14 11.60
CA PHE A 92 6.38 -11.89 11.53
C PHE A 92 7.33 -11.40 10.43
N THR A 93 6.80 -10.92 9.32
CA THR A 93 7.58 -10.36 8.21
C THR A 93 7.66 -8.84 8.26
N GLY A 94 6.63 -8.20 8.79
CA GLY A 94 6.51 -6.74 8.85
C GLY A 94 7.30 -6.10 9.98
N VAL A 95 7.39 -6.73 11.16
CA VAL A 95 8.19 -6.19 12.28
C VAL A 95 9.67 -6.03 11.88
N PRO A 96 10.34 -7.01 11.25
CA PRO A 96 11.69 -6.81 10.74
C PRO A 96 11.82 -5.63 9.76
N ALA A 97 10.88 -5.46 8.84
CA ALA A 97 10.89 -4.33 7.92
C ALA A 97 10.78 -2.98 8.64
N VAL A 98 9.96 -2.88 9.69
CA VAL A 98 9.87 -1.67 10.53
C VAL A 98 11.16 -1.45 11.34
N VAL A 99 11.83 -2.53 11.78
CA VAL A 99 13.16 -2.44 12.43
C VAL A 99 14.19 -1.86 11.47
N ASP A 100 14.19 -2.27 10.20
CA ASP A 100 15.09 -1.70 9.20
C ASP A 100 14.84 -0.20 8.99
N ILE A 101 13.58 0.24 8.96
CA ILE A 101 13.25 1.67 8.89
C ILE A 101 13.75 2.42 10.14
N ALA A 102 13.60 1.83 11.33
CA ALA A 102 14.13 2.41 12.57
C ALA A 102 15.66 2.54 12.54
N ALA A 103 16.35 1.50 12.06
CA ALA A 103 17.80 1.52 11.90
C ALA A 103 18.27 2.57 10.87
N LEU A 104 17.50 2.76 9.79
CA LEU A 104 17.77 3.82 8.82
C LEU A 104 17.59 5.23 9.43
N ARG A 105 16.62 5.42 10.32
CA ARG A 105 16.46 6.67 11.08
C ARG A 105 17.66 6.95 11.97
N ASP A 106 18.15 5.93 12.70
CA ASP A 106 19.35 6.04 13.51
C ASP A 106 20.60 6.37 12.67
N ALA A 107 20.75 5.71 11.52
CA ALA A 107 21.83 6.01 10.59
C ALA A 107 21.75 7.43 10.06
N MET A 108 20.55 7.94 9.75
CA MET A 108 20.32 9.31 9.31
C MET A 108 20.77 10.32 10.38
N VAL A 109 20.43 10.10 11.65
CA VAL A 109 20.88 10.93 12.79
C VAL A 109 22.41 10.92 12.89
N ASN A 110 23.04 9.75 12.80
CA ASN A 110 24.50 9.60 12.87
C ASN A 110 25.22 10.34 11.73
N LEU A 111 24.58 10.48 10.59
CA LEU A 111 25.08 11.24 9.43
C LEU A 111 24.75 12.74 9.51
N GLY A 112 24.09 13.19 10.57
CA GLY A 112 23.69 14.60 10.75
C GLY A 112 22.47 15.01 9.91
N GLY A 113 21.71 14.03 9.40
CA GLY A 113 20.48 14.26 8.65
C GLY A 113 19.23 14.25 9.53
N ASP A 114 18.10 14.51 8.90
CA ASP A 114 16.80 14.56 9.54
C ASP A 114 16.11 13.17 9.47
N PRO A 115 15.92 12.47 10.60
CA PRO A 115 15.31 11.15 10.64
C PRO A 115 13.83 11.15 10.16
N GLU A 116 13.12 12.28 10.27
CA GLU A 116 11.72 12.38 9.83
C GLU A 116 11.56 12.21 8.31
N LYS A 117 12.65 12.31 7.54
CA LYS A 117 12.67 12.03 6.10
C LYS A 117 12.66 10.54 5.76
N VAL A 118 12.92 9.69 6.74
CA VAL A 118 12.91 8.22 6.55
C VAL A 118 11.53 7.70 6.91
N ASN A 119 10.70 7.48 5.90
CA ASN A 119 9.33 6.97 6.00
C ASN A 119 9.04 5.94 4.90
N PRO A 120 8.02 5.09 5.07
CA PRO A 120 7.52 4.27 3.97
C PRO A 120 7.11 5.14 2.77
N GLN A 121 7.48 4.71 1.57
CA GLN A 121 7.15 5.41 0.31
C GLN A 121 5.66 5.31 -0.06
N VAL A 122 4.99 4.28 0.43
CA VAL A 122 3.56 4.05 0.27
C VAL A 122 2.96 3.66 1.62
N PRO A 123 1.65 3.85 1.84
CA PRO A 123 1.00 3.43 3.07
C PRO A 123 1.21 1.95 3.39
N VAL A 124 1.44 1.65 4.65
CA VAL A 124 1.70 0.30 5.14
C VAL A 124 0.68 -0.05 6.22
N ASP A 125 -0.04 -1.16 6.01
CA ASP A 125 -0.89 -1.79 7.01
C ASP A 125 -0.20 -3.06 7.51
N LEU A 126 0.22 -3.08 8.78
CA LEU A 126 0.76 -4.27 9.42
C LEU A 126 -0.33 -4.92 10.27
N VAL A 127 -0.65 -6.17 9.95
CA VAL A 127 -1.66 -6.95 10.67
C VAL A 127 -0.97 -7.94 11.60
N VAL A 128 -1.30 -7.90 12.89
CA VAL A 128 -0.90 -8.95 13.85
C VAL A 128 -1.77 -10.16 13.56
N ASP A 129 -1.20 -11.11 12.81
CA ASP A 129 -1.90 -12.22 12.13
C ASP A 129 -1.74 -13.57 12.85
N HIS A 130 -0.90 -13.65 13.86
CA HIS A 130 -0.74 -14.87 14.62
C HIS A 130 -1.92 -15.16 15.54
N SER A 131 -2.16 -16.44 15.81
CA SER A 131 -3.24 -16.88 16.70
C SER A 131 -2.97 -16.50 18.16
N VAL A 132 -3.98 -16.00 18.83
CA VAL A 132 -3.95 -15.81 20.29
C VAL A 132 -3.96 -17.19 20.97
N GLN A 133 -2.96 -17.45 21.80
CA GLN A 133 -2.89 -18.71 22.56
C GLN A 133 -4.01 -18.79 23.59
N VAL A 134 -4.65 -19.94 23.67
CA VAL A 134 -5.72 -20.19 24.65
C VAL A 134 -5.11 -20.72 25.95
N ASP A 135 -4.96 -19.87 26.96
CA ASP A 135 -4.55 -20.23 28.32
C ASP A 135 -5.75 -20.49 29.21
N PHE A 136 -6.84 -19.78 28.95
CA PHE A 136 -8.11 -19.90 29.67
C PHE A 136 -9.17 -20.50 28.74
N SER A 137 -9.78 -21.59 29.16
CA SER A 137 -10.81 -22.26 28.36
C SER A 137 -12.16 -21.52 28.41
N GLY A 138 -13.06 -21.87 27.48
CA GLY A 138 -14.40 -21.32 27.43
C GLY A 138 -15.29 -21.62 28.63
N LEU A 139 -14.81 -22.34 29.66
CA LEU A 139 -15.47 -22.51 30.95
C LEU A 139 -15.43 -21.23 31.81
N PHE A 140 -14.51 -20.32 31.51
CA PHE A 140 -14.46 -19.02 32.18
C PHE A 140 -15.24 -18.01 31.34
N PRO A 141 -16.20 -17.28 31.93
CA PRO A 141 -17.00 -16.28 31.24
C PRO A 141 -16.18 -15.18 30.57
N ASP A 142 -15.00 -14.87 31.11
CA ASP A 142 -14.04 -13.84 30.71
C ASP A 142 -12.78 -14.45 30.02
N ALA A 143 -12.87 -15.70 29.53
CA ALA A 143 -11.75 -16.40 28.92
C ALA A 143 -11.11 -15.62 27.76
N ARG A 144 -11.92 -14.98 26.93
CA ARG A 144 -11.45 -14.19 25.78
C ARG A 144 -10.59 -13.01 26.22
N GLU A 145 -11.09 -12.25 27.16
CA GLU A 145 -10.41 -11.06 27.70
C GLU A 145 -9.09 -11.46 28.36
N ARG A 146 -9.09 -12.51 29.17
CA ARG A 146 -7.87 -13.04 29.82
C ARG A 146 -6.85 -13.54 28.81
N ASN A 147 -7.27 -14.26 27.79
CA ASN A 147 -6.34 -14.73 26.75
C ASN A 147 -5.73 -13.56 25.99
N LEU A 148 -6.50 -12.53 25.69
CA LEU A 148 -5.98 -11.33 25.03
C LEU A 148 -5.03 -10.53 25.94
N GLU A 149 -5.31 -10.44 27.24
CA GLU A 149 -4.42 -9.81 28.22
C GLU A 149 -3.08 -10.55 28.30
N MET A 150 -3.11 -11.90 28.34
CA MET A 150 -1.90 -12.72 28.28
C MET A 150 -1.12 -12.54 26.97
N GLU A 151 -1.80 -12.40 25.85
CA GLU A 151 -1.20 -12.10 24.56
C GLU A 151 -0.42 -10.78 24.60
N TYR A 152 -1.05 -9.70 25.11
CA TYR A 152 -0.38 -8.41 25.27
C TYR A 152 0.79 -8.47 26.26
N HIS A 153 0.67 -9.24 27.32
CA HIS A 153 1.76 -9.41 28.30
C HIS A 153 2.98 -10.11 27.67
N ARG A 154 2.75 -11.20 26.92
CA ARG A 154 3.83 -11.99 26.29
C ARG A 154 4.54 -11.22 25.17
N ASN A 155 3.83 -10.41 24.43
CA ASN A 155 4.34 -9.70 23.27
C ASN A 155 4.47 -8.18 23.52
N MET A 156 4.58 -7.76 24.78
CA MET A 156 4.56 -6.34 25.16
C MET A 156 5.62 -5.51 24.42
N GLU A 157 6.84 -6.02 24.28
CA GLU A 157 7.92 -5.28 23.60
C GLU A 157 7.61 -5.08 22.11
N ARG A 158 7.11 -6.12 21.44
CA ARG A 158 6.68 -6.06 20.04
C ARG A 158 5.58 -5.01 19.85
N TYR A 159 4.56 -5.02 20.70
CA TYR A 159 3.44 -4.08 20.57
C TYR A 159 3.80 -2.65 20.95
N LYS A 160 4.72 -2.46 21.88
CA LYS A 160 5.29 -1.13 22.15
C LYS A 160 6.05 -0.60 20.95
N PHE A 161 6.83 -1.46 20.29
CA PHE A 161 7.57 -1.10 19.09
C PHE A 161 6.63 -0.76 17.92
N LEU A 162 5.61 -1.58 17.66
CA LEU A 162 4.61 -1.29 16.62
C LEU A 162 3.82 -0.01 16.91
N LYS A 163 3.52 0.27 18.17
CA LYS A 163 2.87 1.52 18.57
C LYS A 163 3.78 2.73 18.33
N TRP A 164 5.08 2.60 18.62
CA TRP A 164 6.05 3.61 18.25
C TRP A 164 6.07 3.84 16.73
N GLY A 165 6.13 2.78 15.93
CA GLY A 165 6.07 2.88 14.47
C GLY A 165 4.82 3.65 13.99
N GLN A 166 3.66 3.32 14.54
CA GLN A 166 2.40 4.01 14.19
C GLN A 166 2.37 5.51 14.59
N GLN A 167 3.15 5.89 15.60
CA GLN A 167 3.22 7.28 16.06
C GLN A 167 4.31 8.10 15.36
N SER A 168 5.35 7.41 14.86
CA SER A 168 6.56 8.04 14.35
C SER A 168 6.71 7.95 12.84
N LEU A 169 6.04 7.00 12.19
CA LEU A 169 6.11 6.82 10.74
C LEU A 169 4.84 7.34 10.09
N ASP A 170 5.02 8.13 9.04
CA ASP A 170 3.90 8.56 8.20
C ASP A 170 3.29 7.35 7.49
N SER A 171 1.98 7.34 7.36
CA SER A 171 1.26 6.32 6.59
C SER A 171 1.51 4.88 7.05
N PHE A 172 1.88 4.65 8.31
CA PHE A 172 1.99 3.33 8.91
C PHE A 172 0.87 3.08 9.92
N ARG A 173 0.21 1.93 9.80
CA ARG A 173 -0.86 1.50 10.71
C ARG A 173 -0.63 0.06 11.15
N ALA A 174 -0.80 -0.21 12.45
CA ALA A 174 -0.78 -1.55 13.02
C ALA A 174 -2.19 -1.98 13.45
N VAL A 175 -2.63 -3.14 12.96
CA VAL A 175 -3.90 -3.78 13.38
C VAL A 175 -3.59 -4.74 14.52
N PRO A 176 -4.24 -4.59 15.69
CA PRO A 176 -3.93 -5.39 16.88
C PRO A 176 -4.38 -6.86 16.74
N PRO A 177 -3.87 -7.76 17.63
CA PRO A 177 -4.24 -9.17 17.61
C PRO A 177 -5.73 -9.41 17.91
N GLY A 178 -6.22 -10.59 17.51
CA GLY A 178 -7.61 -11.02 17.77
C GLY A 178 -8.66 -10.37 16.87
N ARG A 179 -8.24 -9.75 15.76
CA ARG A 179 -9.13 -9.15 14.75
C ARG A 179 -9.41 -10.03 13.56
N GLY A 180 -8.69 -11.12 13.40
CA GLY A 180 -8.73 -12.03 12.27
C GLY A 180 -7.42 -12.06 11.51
N ILE A 181 -7.30 -12.94 10.53
CA ILE A 181 -6.11 -13.06 9.69
C ILE A 181 -6.03 -11.91 8.67
N VAL A 182 -4.84 -11.67 8.14
CA VAL A 182 -4.55 -10.57 7.21
C VAL A 182 -5.51 -10.52 6.00
N HIS A 183 -5.88 -11.66 5.44
CA HIS A 183 -6.82 -11.71 4.31
C HIS A 183 -8.23 -11.24 4.70
N GLN A 184 -8.74 -11.69 5.84
CA GLN A 184 -10.07 -11.29 6.32
C GLN A 184 -10.10 -9.80 6.66
N ILE A 185 -9.12 -9.31 7.39
CA ILE A 185 -9.00 -7.89 7.76
C ILE A 185 -8.89 -7.03 6.49
N ASN A 186 -8.08 -7.45 5.50
CA ASN A 186 -7.95 -6.70 4.26
C ASN A 186 -9.26 -6.62 3.49
N LEU A 187 -9.95 -7.75 3.30
CA LEU A 187 -11.18 -7.80 2.49
C LEU A 187 -12.36 -7.09 3.16
N GLU A 188 -12.49 -7.19 4.49
CA GLU A 188 -13.69 -6.70 5.19
C GLU A 188 -13.53 -5.27 5.74
N TRP A 189 -12.30 -4.85 6.08
CA TRP A 189 -12.08 -3.63 6.86
C TRP A 189 -11.10 -2.63 6.26
N ILE A 190 -10.11 -3.09 5.50
CA ILE A 190 -9.01 -2.25 5.01
C ILE A 190 -9.16 -1.95 3.52
N ALA A 191 -9.49 -2.95 2.71
CA ALA A 191 -9.55 -2.80 1.27
C ALA A 191 -10.66 -1.85 0.84
N SER A 192 -10.33 -1.00 -0.10
CA SER A 192 -11.26 -0.11 -0.80
C SER A 192 -11.16 -0.36 -2.31
N VAL A 193 -12.10 0.14 -3.07
CA VAL A 193 -12.00 0.10 -4.55
C VAL A 193 -11.00 1.14 -5.03
N ALA A 194 -11.08 2.33 -4.45
CA ALA A 194 -10.19 3.45 -4.74
C ALA A 194 -9.93 4.25 -3.46
N ARG A 195 -8.81 4.95 -3.46
CA ARG A 195 -8.36 5.80 -2.35
C ARG A 195 -7.79 7.11 -2.86
N MET A 196 -7.71 8.10 -1.98
CA MET A 196 -7.05 9.36 -2.27
C MET A 196 -5.54 9.25 -2.04
N GLU A 197 -4.74 9.70 -3.01
CA GLU A 197 -3.30 9.98 -2.88
C GLU A 197 -3.06 11.44 -3.27
N GLY A 198 -2.79 12.30 -2.29
CA GLY A 198 -2.84 13.74 -2.50
C GLY A 198 -4.24 14.20 -2.89
N GLU A 199 -4.39 14.78 -4.06
CA GLU A 199 -5.67 15.28 -4.59
C GLU A 199 -6.32 14.32 -5.61
N LYS A 200 -5.69 13.17 -5.88
CA LYS A 200 -6.13 12.23 -6.91
C LYS A 200 -6.67 10.93 -6.34
N TRP A 201 -7.68 10.41 -7.00
CA TRP A 201 -8.20 9.07 -6.75
C TRP A 201 -7.39 8.04 -7.51
N ILE A 202 -6.96 6.99 -6.82
CA ILE A 202 -6.19 5.89 -7.37
C ILE A 202 -6.81 4.55 -6.98
N PRO A 203 -6.64 3.49 -7.78
CA PRO A 203 -7.05 2.14 -7.39
C PRO A 203 -6.32 1.68 -6.13
N ASP A 204 -7.00 0.94 -5.25
CA ASP A 204 -6.39 0.31 -4.07
C ASP A 204 -5.69 -0.99 -4.48
N THR A 205 -4.42 -0.87 -4.86
CA THR A 205 -3.59 -1.98 -5.36
C THR A 205 -2.42 -2.29 -4.45
#